data_7879ba30b939bca91739b34e1a4609f1
#
_entry.id   7879ba30b939bca91739b34e1a4609f1
#
_cell.length_a   1.000
_cell.length_b   1.000
_cell.length_c   1.000
_cell.angle_alpha   90.00
_cell.angle_beta   90.00
_cell.angle_gamma   90.00
#
_symmetry.space_group_name_H-M   'P 1'
#
loop_
_entity.id
_entity.type
_entity.pdbx_description
1 polymer ?
#
loop_
_entity_poly.entity_id
_entity_poly.type
_entity_poly.pdbx_seq_one_letter_code
_entity_poly.pdbx_strand_id
1 'polypeptide(L)'
;MGRPGRKAVSVTLTARQRSEVERLAGQGAASQRQRLRAGIVLGAADGRSNRELAAELGCSEVTVSTWRGRFAEQGVAGLADGRGQRSAAGRRGRPLTPLRVDEADREVLERWTRRHTVSQALAQRARMVLAAAQGASNADVAGREGCHVATVGKWRQRFVDHGLDGLLDEPRPGRPRELGDDKVEQVVVDALGQAPPAEATHWSTRAMARHAKVSQTFVSQVWRAFGLKPHLTETWKLSTDPQFVDKVRDVVGLYLDPPERAVVLCVDEKSQTQALERTRPILPLLPTSPARATHDYKRHGTTDLFAALDVATGRVHTQLHSRHRAVEFKKFLAHLDREVPAELDVHLILDNYSTHKTPEIHRWLLRHPRFHLHFTPTASSWLNLVERWFAELTTKKLRRSSHRTVKELGDDITAWATAWNANPKPYKWVKSADDIFESIASYCQRTSNSGH
;
A
#
# COMPACT_ATOMS: atom_id res chain seq x y z
N MET A 1 37.02 52.39 24.39
CA MET A 1 38.43 52.24 23.96
C MET A 1 38.52 51.02 23.04
N GLY A 2 38.69 51.24 21.69
CA GLY A 2 38.77 50.15 20.70
C GLY A 2 40.14 49.45 20.80
N ARG A 3 40.16 48.13 20.67
CA ARG A 3 41.37 47.32 20.59
C ARG A 3 42.28 47.86 19.46
N PRO A 4 43.59 48.04 19.66
CA PRO A 4 44.50 48.46 18.59
C PRO A 4 44.53 47.39 17.50
N GLY A 5 44.18 47.76 16.26
CA GLY A 5 44.22 46.90 15.09
C GLY A 5 45.64 46.40 14.80
N ARG A 6 45.74 45.15 14.20
CA ARG A 6 47.02 44.60 13.74
C ARG A 6 47.73 45.62 12.84
N LYS A 7 49.03 45.91 13.13
CA LYS A 7 49.85 46.75 12.27
C LYS A 7 49.84 46.23 10.84
N ALA A 8 49.63 47.15 9.89
CA ALA A 8 49.64 46.78 8.48
C ALA A 8 51.03 46.30 8.05
N VAL A 9 51.10 45.27 7.24
CA VAL A 9 52.38 44.77 6.70
C VAL A 9 53.03 45.86 5.86
N SER A 10 54.28 46.24 6.19
CA SER A 10 55.05 47.18 5.37
C SER A 10 55.47 46.50 4.04
N VAL A 11 55.31 47.23 2.98
CA VAL A 11 55.72 46.81 1.64
C VAL A 11 56.84 47.74 1.18
N THR A 12 57.97 47.13 0.84
CA THR A 12 59.13 47.87 0.22
C THR A 12 59.34 47.27 -1.17
N LEU A 13 59.51 48.11 -2.18
CA LEU A 13 59.71 47.68 -3.56
C LEU A 13 61.14 48.00 -4.01
N THR A 14 61.83 47.05 -4.58
CA THR A 14 63.06 47.35 -5.35
C THR A 14 62.69 48.08 -6.63
N ALA A 15 63.62 48.80 -7.24
CA ALA A 15 63.39 49.52 -8.49
C ALA A 15 62.83 48.63 -9.59
N ARG A 16 63.31 47.39 -9.68
CA ARG A 16 62.85 46.39 -10.64
C ARG A 16 61.42 45.95 -10.34
N GLN A 17 61.08 45.68 -9.08
CA GLN A 17 59.72 45.30 -8.67
C GLN A 17 58.72 46.46 -8.88
N ARG A 18 59.12 47.68 -8.60
CA ARG A 18 58.28 48.88 -8.82
C ARG A 18 57.92 48.99 -10.29
N SER A 19 58.89 48.93 -11.21
CA SER A 19 58.67 48.99 -12.66
C SER A 19 57.77 47.86 -13.16
N GLU A 20 57.92 46.67 -12.60
CA GLU A 20 57.08 45.51 -12.98
C GLU A 20 55.63 45.64 -12.46
N VAL A 21 55.39 46.11 -11.24
CA VAL A 21 54.07 46.35 -10.70
C VAL A 21 53.39 47.56 -11.37
N GLU A 22 54.13 48.64 -11.70
CA GLU A 22 53.62 49.78 -12.51
C GLU A 22 53.18 49.32 -13.90
N ARG A 23 53.91 48.41 -14.54
CA ARG A 23 53.52 47.81 -15.83
C ARG A 23 52.23 47.04 -15.70
N LEU A 24 52.04 46.28 -14.60
CA LEU A 24 50.79 45.55 -14.33
C LEU A 24 49.61 46.51 -14.02
N ALA A 25 49.87 47.63 -13.43
CA ALA A 25 48.84 48.65 -13.19
C ALA A 25 48.41 49.42 -14.44
N GLY A 26 49.35 49.64 -15.40
CA GLY A 26 49.14 50.47 -16.59
C GLY A 26 48.78 49.75 -17.89
N GLN A 27 48.95 48.45 -17.99
CA GLN A 27 48.71 47.71 -19.25
C GLN A 27 47.22 47.43 -19.51
N GLY A 28 46.77 47.81 -20.72
CA GLY A 28 45.42 47.53 -21.18
C GLY A 28 45.03 46.00 -21.23
N ALA A 29 46.05 45.11 -21.29
CA ALA A 29 45.88 43.67 -21.31
C ALA A 29 45.76 43.02 -19.90
N ALA A 30 46.06 43.76 -18.83
CA ALA A 30 45.92 43.23 -17.47
C ALA A 30 44.46 43.23 -17.00
N SER A 31 44.01 42.12 -16.41
CA SER A 31 42.65 42.03 -15.88
C SER A 31 42.38 43.12 -14.84
N GLN A 32 41.14 43.55 -14.69
CA GLN A 32 40.75 44.56 -13.69
C GLN A 32 41.21 44.13 -12.24
N ARG A 33 41.23 42.81 -11.97
CA ARG A 33 41.71 42.27 -10.72
C ARG A 33 43.21 42.39 -10.56
N GLN A 34 44.00 42.23 -11.61
CA GLN A 34 45.46 42.41 -11.55
C GLN A 34 45.83 43.87 -11.36
N ARG A 35 45.12 44.80 -12.03
CA ARG A 35 45.30 46.25 -11.83
C ARG A 35 44.99 46.67 -10.38
N LEU A 36 43.91 46.19 -9.82
CA LEU A 36 43.56 46.45 -8.41
C LEU A 36 44.67 45.99 -7.45
N ARG A 37 45.20 44.75 -7.66
CA ARG A 37 46.28 44.23 -6.81
C ARG A 37 47.57 45.01 -6.93
N ALA A 38 47.93 45.40 -8.13
CA ALA A 38 49.09 46.23 -8.42
C ALA A 38 48.92 47.60 -7.76
N GLY A 39 47.75 48.26 -7.84
CA GLY A 39 47.44 49.50 -7.17
C GLY A 39 47.57 49.42 -5.66
N ILE A 40 47.08 48.28 -5.04
CA ILE A 40 47.24 48.03 -3.62
C ILE A 40 48.73 48.02 -3.20
N VAL A 41 49.57 47.33 -3.97
CA VAL A 41 51.00 47.17 -3.67
C VAL A 41 51.76 48.46 -3.85
N LEU A 42 51.51 49.24 -4.90
CA LEU A 42 52.10 50.54 -5.14
C LEU A 42 51.74 51.54 -4.02
N GLY A 43 50.45 51.69 -3.74
CA GLY A 43 50.01 52.59 -2.70
C GLY A 43 50.51 52.17 -1.27
N ALA A 44 50.67 50.85 -1.04
CA ALA A 44 51.27 50.38 0.18
C ALA A 44 52.76 50.65 0.30
N ALA A 45 53.50 50.64 -0.82
CA ALA A 45 54.92 51.05 -0.85
C ALA A 45 55.10 52.57 -0.69
N ASP A 46 54.07 53.31 -1.08
CA ASP A 46 54.06 54.79 -0.82
C ASP A 46 53.61 55.19 0.58
N GLY A 47 53.44 54.19 1.49
CA GLY A 47 53.15 54.41 2.90
C GLY A 47 51.66 54.58 3.25
N ARG A 48 50.73 54.40 2.29
CA ARG A 48 49.31 54.57 2.56
C ARG A 48 48.71 53.43 3.43
N SER A 49 47.77 53.81 4.27
CA SER A 49 47.08 52.86 5.16
C SER A 49 46.12 51.91 4.41
N ASN A 50 45.76 50.78 5.03
CA ASN A 50 44.79 49.89 4.47
C ASN A 50 43.43 50.54 4.23
N ARG A 51 43.03 51.44 5.09
CA ARG A 51 41.76 52.19 5.01
C ARG A 51 41.73 53.16 3.84
N GLU A 52 42.80 53.92 3.64
CA GLU A 52 42.93 54.83 2.50
C GLU A 52 42.91 54.13 1.19
N LEU A 53 43.68 53.02 1.06
CA LEU A 53 43.73 52.21 -0.14
C LEU A 53 42.40 51.49 -0.43
N ALA A 54 41.67 51.05 0.59
CA ALA A 54 40.36 50.45 0.43
C ALA A 54 39.34 51.46 -0.11
N ALA A 55 39.37 52.69 0.39
CA ALA A 55 38.49 53.76 -0.09
C ALA A 55 38.81 54.21 -1.49
N GLU A 56 40.08 54.37 -1.84
CA GLU A 56 40.54 54.84 -3.12
C GLU A 56 40.29 53.80 -4.23
N LEU A 57 40.56 52.53 -3.94
CA LEU A 57 40.48 51.42 -4.92
C LEU A 57 39.11 50.71 -4.93
N GLY A 58 38.16 51.17 -4.16
CA GLY A 58 36.80 50.59 -4.10
C GLY A 58 36.78 49.14 -3.62
N CYS A 59 37.61 48.77 -2.65
CA CYS A 59 37.68 47.40 -2.13
C CYS A 59 37.65 47.35 -0.59
N SER A 60 37.55 46.16 0.01
CA SER A 60 37.57 46.04 1.48
C SER A 60 39.00 46.13 2.04
N GLU A 61 39.15 46.64 3.29
CA GLU A 61 40.43 46.64 4.02
C GLU A 61 41.04 45.23 4.16
N VAL A 62 40.20 44.20 4.23
CA VAL A 62 40.62 42.80 4.27
C VAL A 62 41.28 42.40 2.91
N THR A 63 40.74 42.89 1.81
CA THR A 63 41.34 42.69 0.48
C THR A 63 42.71 43.32 0.40
N VAL A 64 42.82 44.57 0.86
CA VAL A 64 44.11 45.29 0.89
C VAL A 64 45.12 44.55 1.78
N SER A 65 44.76 44.16 2.98
CA SER A 65 45.62 43.43 3.91
C SER A 65 46.09 42.08 3.31
N THR A 66 45.19 41.38 2.65
CA THR A 66 45.49 40.08 2.01
C THR A 66 46.54 40.20 0.90
N TRP A 67 46.40 41.18 0.02
CA TRP A 67 47.33 41.34 -1.10
C TRP A 67 48.67 41.98 -0.67
N ARG A 68 48.69 42.81 0.37
CA ARG A 68 49.95 43.28 1.02
C ARG A 68 50.71 42.08 1.60
N GLY A 69 50.06 41.23 2.36
CA GLY A 69 50.66 40.02 2.91
C GLY A 69 51.21 39.08 1.84
N ARG A 70 50.43 38.81 0.80
CA ARG A 70 50.87 37.96 -0.32
C ARG A 70 52.06 38.52 -1.08
N PHE A 71 52.07 39.84 -1.30
CA PHE A 71 53.21 40.49 -1.94
C PHE A 71 54.46 40.44 -1.06
N ALA A 72 54.32 40.65 0.24
CA ALA A 72 55.42 40.58 1.20
C ALA A 72 56.06 39.16 1.24
N GLU A 73 55.23 38.11 1.10
CA GLU A 73 55.68 36.73 1.11
C GLU A 73 56.23 36.23 -0.22
N GLN A 74 55.62 36.63 -1.33
CA GLN A 74 55.86 36.01 -2.64
C GLN A 74 56.29 37.01 -3.72
N GLY A 75 56.44 38.28 -3.39
CA GLY A 75 56.79 39.30 -4.36
C GLY A 75 55.78 39.47 -5.48
N VAL A 76 56.24 39.87 -6.66
CA VAL A 76 55.37 40.11 -7.84
C VAL A 76 54.62 38.83 -8.26
N ALA A 77 55.21 37.64 -8.08
CA ALA A 77 54.55 36.38 -8.39
C ALA A 77 53.26 36.16 -7.57
N GLY A 78 53.15 36.72 -6.35
CA GLY A 78 51.97 36.66 -5.51
C GLY A 78 50.76 37.41 -6.06
N LEU A 79 50.93 38.31 -7.04
CA LEU A 79 49.86 39.07 -7.68
C LEU A 79 49.19 38.37 -8.86
N ALA A 80 49.76 37.26 -9.32
CA ALA A 80 49.18 36.46 -10.42
C ALA A 80 47.84 35.80 -10.05
N ASP A 81 46.97 35.59 -11.02
CA ASP A 81 45.71 34.84 -10.79
C ASP A 81 46.04 33.36 -10.54
N GLY A 82 45.75 32.92 -9.30
CA GLY A 82 46.10 31.59 -8.80
C GLY A 82 45.38 30.39 -9.48
N ARG A 83 45.07 30.48 -10.77
CA ARG A 83 44.54 29.34 -11.55
C ARG A 83 45.61 28.39 -12.11
N GLY A 84 46.90 28.69 -11.95
CA GLY A 84 48.00 27.93 -12.59
C GLY A 84 48.99 27.24 -11.63
N GLN A 85 49.03 27.55 -10.36
CA GLN A 85 49.97 26.93 -9.41
C GLN A 85 49.26 26.44 -8.11
N ARG A 86 48.35 25.50 -8.25
CA ARG A 86 48.07 24.63 -7.13
C ARG A 86 49.21 23.62 -7.10
N SER A 87 50.14 23.83 -6.18
CA SER A 87 51.22 22.90 -5.87
C SER A 87 50.68 21.50 -5.79
N ALA A 88 51.46 20.55 -6.34
CA ALA A 88 51.24 19.08 -6.24
C ALA A 88 51.32 18.54 -4.79
N ALA A 89 51.35 19.40 -3.76
CA ALA A 89 51.10 19.04 -2.37
C ALA A 89 49.59 18.92 -2.24
N GLY A 90 49.11 17.66 -2.40
CA GLY A 90 47.71 17.29 -2.44
C GLY A 90 46.86 18.02 -1.41
N ARG A 91 45.68 18.52 -1.84
CA ARG A 91 44.60 18.86 -0.95
C ARG A 91 44.40 17.65 -0.03
N ARG A 92 44.90 17.71 1.18
CA ARG A 92 44.45 16.81 2.23
C ARG A 92 42.97 17.14 2.45
N GLY A 93 42.11 16.44 1.73
CA GLY A 93 40.68 16.43 1.99
C GLY A 93 40.49 16.03 3.46
N ARG A 94 39.33 16.37 4.03
CA ARG A 94 38.94 15.88 5.36
C ARG A 94 39.26 14.37 5.40
N PRO A 95 39.95 13.87 6.45
CA PRO A 95 40.27 12.44 6.55
C PRO A 95 39.02 11.61 6.32
N LEU A 96 39.10 10.63 5.46
CA LEU A 96 38.00 9.71 5.23
C LEU A 96 37.75 8.93 6.52
N THR A 97 36.52 8.88 6.96
CA THR A 97 36.12 8.02 8.08
C THR A 97 36.48 6.58 7.71
N PRO A 98 37.30 5.89 8.52
CA PRO A 98 37.66 4.51 8.24
C PRO A 98 36.39 3.66 8.27
N LEU A 99 36.13 2.93 7.17
CA LEU A 99 34.98 2.03 7.05
C LEU A 99 35.43 0.61 7.38
N ARG A 100 34.92 0.07 8.48
CA ARG A 100 35.06 -1.34 8.82
C ARG A 100 33.73 -2.04 8.54
N VAL A 101 33.77 -3.13 7.85
CA VAL A 101 32.62 -4.00 7.56
C VAL A 101 32.99 -5.36 8.15
N ASP A 102 32.20 -5.85 9.06
CA ASP A 102 32.39 -7.20 9.60
C ASP A 102 31.99 -8.26 8.57
N GLU A 103 32.30 -9.52 8.85
CA GLU A 103 32.10 -10.60 7.89
C GLU A 103 30.59 -10.86 7.67
N ALA A 104 29.78 -10.76 8.70
CA ALA A 104 28.33 -10.96 8.60
C ALA A 104 27.67 -9.87 7.71
N ASP A 105 28.02 -8.62 7.94
CA ASP A 105 27.54 -7.49 7.11
C ASP A 105 28.06 -7.61 5.67
N ARG A 106 29.30 -8.08 5.47
CA ARG A 106 29.88 -8.29 4.15
C ARG A 106 29.09 -9.31 3.36
N GLU A 107 28.75 -10.46 3.95
CA GLU A 107 27.92 -11.47 3.29
C GLU A 107 26.55 -10.93 2.87
N VAL A 108 25.92 -10.12 3.71
CA VAL A 108 24.64 -9.48 3.42
C VAL A 108 24.77 -8.49 2.26
N LEU A 109 25.78 -7.62 2.30
CA LEU A 109 26.05 -6.65 1.25
C LEU A 109 26.33 -7.33 -0.10
N GLU A 110 27.17 -8.37 -0.12
CA GLU A 110 27.43 -9.15 -1.32
C GLU A 110 26.17 -9.84 -1.85
N ARG A 111 25.35 -10.39 -0.96
CA ARG A 111 24.05 -10.97 -1.33
C ARG A 111 23.14 -9.94 -1.99
N TRP A 112 23.11 -8.70 -1.48
CA TRP A 112 22.33 -7.63 -2.08
C TRP A 112 22.82 -7.23 -3.48
N THR A 113 24.12 -7.35 -3.74
CA THR A 113 24.65 -7.03 -5.09
C THR A 113 24.33 -8.10 -6.13
N ARG A 114 24.07 -9.36 -5.71
CA ARG A 114 23.85 -10.52 -6.61
C ARG A 114 22.35 -10.81 -6.85
N ARG A 115 21.44 -10.43 -5.94
CA ARG A 115 20.02 -10.78 -6.04
C ARG A 115 19.23 -9.84 -6.95
N HIS A 116 18.54 -10.41 -7.94
CA HIS A 116 17.66 -9.67 -8.84
C HIS A 116 16.40 -9.08 -8.16
N THR A 117 16.03 -9.58 -6.98
CA THR A 117 14.87 -9.11 -6.19
C THR A 117 15.16 -7.88 -5.35
N VAL A 118 16.42 -7.48 -5.21
CA VAL A 118 16.85 -6.28 -4.47
C VAL A 118 16.73 -5.06 -5.37
N SER A 119 16.24 -3.94 -4.81
CA SER A 119 16.16 -2.70 -5.60
C SER A 119 17.53 -2.29 -6.10
N GLN A 120 17.61 -1.79 -7.34
CA GLN A 120 18.85 -1.35 -7.97
C GLN A 120 19.58 -0.30 -7.11
N ALA A 121 18.81 0.58 -6.45
CA ALA A 121 19.35 1.60 -5.54
C ALA A 121 20.07 0.98 -4.33
N LEU A 122 19.47 -0.05 -3.71
CA LEU A 122 20.07 -0.71 -2.55
C LEU A 122 21.31 -1.52 -2.96
N ALA A 123 21.28 -2.22 -4.09
CA ALA A 123 22.42 -2.92 -4.65
C ALA A 123 23.59 -1.96 -4.96
N GLN A 124 23.30 -0.77 -5.51
CA GLN A 124 24.31 0.26 -5.76
C GLN A 124 24.95 0.77 -4.45
N ARG A 125 24.15 1.01 -3.42
CA ARG A 125 24.64 1.42 -2.09
C ARG A 125 25.52 0.36 -1.46
N ALA A 126 25.14 -0.92 -1.59
CA ALA A 126 25.95 -2.04 -1.12
C ALA A 126 27.32 -2.10 -1.82
N ARG A 127 27.37 -1.91 -3.15
CA ARG A 127 28.64 -1.83 -3.89
C ARG A 127 29.50 -0.66 -3.45
N MET A 128 28.90 0.52 -3.20
CA MET A 128 29.64 1.67 -2.68
C MET A 128 30.32 1.38 -1.34
N VAL A 129 29.62 0.73 -0.41
CA VAL A 129 30.14 0.37 0.91
C VAL A 129 31.25 -0.68 0.80
N LEU A 130 31.04 -1.74 0.01
CA LEU A 130 32.06 -2.80 -0.21
C LEU A 130 33.33 -2.22 -0.83
N ALA A 131 33.22 -1.39 -1.87
CA ALA A 131 34.36 -0.74 -2.50
C ALA A 131 35.11 0.20 -1.53
N ALA A 132 34.35 0.93 -0.71
CA ALA A 132 34.92 1.82 0.30
C ALA A 132 35.64 1.04 1.45
N ALA A 133 35.11 -0.12 1.84
CA ALA A 133 35.76 -1.00 2.82
C ALA A 133 37.07 -1.61 2.30
N GLN A 134 37.22 -1.75 0.98
CA GLN A 134 38.44 -2.15 0.31
C GLN A 134 39.47 -1.02 0.17
N GLY A 135 39.19 0.17 0.74
CA GLY A 135 40.07 1.32 0.71
C GLY A 135 39.95 2.25 -0.50
N ALA A 136 38.95 2.05 -1.37
CA ALA A 136 38.71 2.93 -2.50
C ALA A 136 38.30 4.35 -2.03
N SER A 137 38.81 5.38 -2.70
CA SER A 137 38.42 6.76 -2.43
C SER A 137 36.98 7.03 -2.86
N ASN A 138 36.31 8.02 -2.25
CA ASN A 138 34.96 8.40 -2.66
C ASN A 138 34.88 8.83 -4.14
N ALA A 139 35.97 9.39 -4.69
CA ALA A 139 36.05 9.78 -6.10
C ALA A 139 36.09 8.55 -7.04
N ASP A 140 36.89 7.54 -6.68
CA ASP A 140 36.98 6.29 -7.46
C ASP A 140 35.68 5.52 -7.45
N VAL A 141 35.04 5.41 -6.26
CA VAL A 141 33.72 4.76 -6.11
C VAL A 141 32.65 5.51 -6.89
N ALA A 142 32.65 6.85 -6.83
CA ALA A 142 31.69 7.67 -7.58
C ALA A 142 31.83 7.49 -9.09
N GLY A 143 33.08 7.38 -9.60
CA GLY A 143 33.35 7.11 -11.00
C GLY A 143 32.85 5.73 -11.44
N ARG A 144 33.07 4.68 -10.64
CA ARG A 144 32.61 3.31 -10.93
C ARG A 144 31.07 3.19 -10.92
N GLU A 145 30.41 3.83 -9.96
CA GLU A 145 28.96 3.72 -9.77
C GLU A 145 28.15 4.79 -10.54
N GLY A 146 28.81 5.68 -11.29
CA GLY A 146 28.16 6.71 -12.09
C GLY A 146 27.38 7.73 -11.25
N CYS A 147 27.88 8.11 -10.08
CA CYS A 147 27.18 9.00 -9.15
C CYS A 147 28.07 10.15 -8.65
N HIS A 148 27.47 11.11 -7.96
CA HIS A 148 28.23 12.24 -7.39
C HIS A 148 29.02 11.79 -6.15
N VAL A 149 30.24 12.34 -5.95
CA VAL A 149 31.12 12.03 -4.83
C VAL A 149 30.45 12.24 -3.45
N ALA A 150 29.58 13.26 -3.32
CA ALA A 150 28.83 13.50 -2.10
C ALA A 150 27.82 12.36 -1.80
N THR A 151 27.29 11.69 -2.83
CA THR A 151 26.39 10.54 -2.67
C THR A 151 27.13 9.37 -2.01
N VAL A 152 28.34 9.08 -2.46
CA VAL A 152 29.18 8.05 -1.85
C VAL A 152 29.50 8.41 -0.40
N GLY A 153 29.89 9.67 -0.13
CA GLY A 153 30.16 10.15 1.22
C GLY A 153 28.96 10.02 2.15
N LYS A 154 27.74 10.33 1.66
CA LYS A 154 26.49 10.17 2.39
C LYS A 154 26.26 8.71 2.80
N TRP A 155 26.34 7.77 1.86
CA TRP A 155 26.03 6.36 2.12
C TRP A 155 27.09 5.68 2.99
N ARG A 156 28.38 6.06 2.85
CA ARG A 156 29.44 5.65 3.78
C ARG A 156 29.15 6.08 5.21
N GLN A 157 28.79 7.35 5.40
CA GLN A 157 28.49 7.88 6.72
C GLN A 157 27.28 7.18 7.33
N ARG A 158 26.20 7.00 6.56
CA ARG A 158 24.99 6.30 7.04
C ARG A 158 25.28 4.83 7.43
N PHE A 159 26.15 4.15 6.69
CA PHE A 159 26.56 2.81 7.08
C PHE A 159 27.41 2.81 8.36
N VAL A 160 28.31 3.78 8.56
CA VAL A 160 29.07 3.93 9.80
C VAL A 160 28.16 4.19 10.99
N ASP A 161 27.12 4.99 10.81
CA ASP A 161 26.23 5.43 11.89
C ASP A 161 25.16 4.37 12.22
N HIS A 162 24.66 3.61 11.23
CA HIS A 162 23.48 2.76 11.33
C HIS A 162 23.64 1.36 10.72
N GLY A 163 24.85 0.94 10.30
CA GLY A 163 25.08 -0.35 9.68
C GLY A 163 24.25 -0.57 8.42
N LEU A 164 23.76 -1.80 8.23
CA LEU A 164 22.93 -2.19 7.08
C LEU A 164 21.63 -1.39 6.99
N ASP A 165 21.00 -1.05 8.13
CA ASP A 165 19.76 -0.26 8.17
C ASP A 165 19.98 1.14 7.59
N GLY A 166 21.15 1.70 7.74
CA GLY A 166 21.54 2.99 7.16
C GLY A 166 21.46 3.03 5.63
N LEU A 167 21.46 1.88 4.95
CA LEU A 167 21.36 1.77 3.51
C LEU A 167 19.92 1.67 3.00
N LEU A 168 18.96 1.42 3.89
CA LEU A 168 17.55 1.39 3.54
C LEU A 168 16.99 2.79 3.24
N ASP A 169 15.93 2.84 2.44
CA ASP A 169 15.23 4.09 2.20
C ASP A 169 14.37 4.45 3.41
N GLU A 170 14.58 5.64 3.93
CA GLU A 170 13.65 6.21 4.91
C GLU A 170 12.31 6.55 4.24
N PRO A 171 11.19 6.40 4.96
CA PRO A 171 9.91 6.89 4.50
C PRO A 171 10.06 8.38 4.13
N ARG A 172 9.78 8.70 2.87
CA ARG A 172 9.81 10.11 2.47
C ARG A 172 8.65 10.81 3.13
N PRO A 173 8.86 11.87 3.93
CA PRO A 173 7.75 12.69 4.37
C PRO A 173 7.08 13.25 3.13
N GLY A 174 5.81 12.82 2.90
CA GLY A 174 4.99 13.34 1.82
C GLY A 174 4.78 14.87 1.99
N ARG A 175 4.06 15.47 1.04
CA ARG A 175 3.62 16.86 1.20
C ARG A 175 2.95 17.01 2.58
N PRO A 176 3.30 18.02 3.39
CA PRO A 176 2.65 18.27 4.66
C PRO A 176 1.13 18.34 4.49
N ARG A 177 0.39 17.77 5.45
CA ARG A 177 -1.07 17.84 5.43
C ARG A 177 -1.49 19.31 5.56
N GLU A 178 -2.28 19.80 4.62
CA GLU A 178 -2.85 21.16 4.64
C GLU A 178 -4.07 21.25 5.57
N LEU A 179 -4.75 20.10 5.80
CA LEU A 179 -5.93 20.00 6.66
C LEU A 179 -5.57 19.20 7.91
N GLY A 180 -5.87 19.77 9.07
CA GLY A 180 -5.62 19.18 10.38
C GLY A 180 -6.56 18.01 10.70
N ASP A 181 -6.31 17.37 11.84
CA ASP A 181 -7.09 16.23 12.31
C ASP A 181 -8.51 16.64 12.71
N ASP A 182 -8.73 17.90 13.07
CA ASP A 182 -10.06 18.51 13.30
C ASP A 182 -10.99 18.39 12.08
N LYS A 183 -10.45 18.58 10.87
CA LYS A 183 -11.22 18.41 9.62
C LYS A 183 -11.48 16.93 9.30
N VAL A 184 -10.59 16.03 9.66
CA VAL A 184 -10.81 14.59 9.54
C VAL A 184 -11.96 14.18 10.47
N GLU A 185 -11.89 14.60 11.74
CA GLU A 185 -12.93 14.34 12.74
C GLU A 185 -14.28 14.91 12.31
N GLN A 186 -14.33 16.14 11.87
CA GLN A 186 -15.55 16.76 11.36
C GLN A 186 -16.21 15.90 10.26
N VAL A 187 -15.43 15.49 9.23
CA VAL A 187 -15.98 14.67 8.12
C VAL A 187 -16.50 13.32 8.60
N VAL A 188 -15.85 12.70 9.60
CA VAL A 188 -16.29 11.42 10.17
C VAL A 188 -17.57 11.61 10.99
N VAL A 189 -17.59 12.57 11.91
CA VAL A 189 -18.74 12.86 12.79
C VAL A 189 -19.95 13.26 11.96
N ASP A 190 -19.78 14.15 10.97
CA ASP A 190 -20.87 14.58 10.10
C ASP A 190 -21.41 13.42 9.24
N ALA A 191 -20.54 12.53 8.76
CA ALA A 191 -20.97 11.38 7.98
C ALA A 191 -21.77 10.35 8.81
N LEU A 192 -21.51 10.25 10.11
CA LEU A 192 -22.16 9.31 11.02
C LEU A 192 -23.41 9.87 11.70
N GLY A 193 -23.43 11.16 12.00
CA GLY A 193 -24.45 11.76 12.87
C GLY A 193 -25.33 12.82 12.21
N GLN A 194 -24.96 13.36 11.04
CA GLN A 194 -25.73 14.38 10.36
C GLN A 194 -26.58 13.81 9.23
N ALA A 195 -27.80 14.31 9.09
CA ALA A 195 -28.65 13.94 7.96
C ALA A 195 -28.02 14.43 6.64
N PRO A 196 -28.09 13.62 5.56
CA PRO A 196 -27.69 14.08 4.23
C PRO A 196 -28.61 15.21 3.74
N PRO A 197 -28.23 15.91 2.64
CA PRO A 197 -29.14 16.90 2.02
C PRO A 197 -30.51 16.31 1.74
N ALA A 198 -31.55 17.13 1.83
CA ALA A 198 -32.94 16.71 1.73
C ALA A 198 -33.31 15.95 0.43
N GLU A 199 -32.56 16.18 -0.63
CA GLU A 199 -32.68 15.47 -1.91
C GLU A 199 -31.95 14.13 -1.98
N ALA A 200 -31.29 13.69 -0.90
CA ALA A 200 -30.49 12.47 -0.89
C ALA A 200 -30.79 11.62 0.35
N THR A 201 -30.73 10.29 0.17
CA THR A 201 -30.90 9.32 1.27
C THR A 201 -29.58 9.00 2.00
N HIS A 202 -28.45 9.43 1.46
CA HIS A 202 -27.11 9.18 2.03
C HIS A 202 -26.12 10.26 1.59
N TRP A 203 -25.06 10.42 2.33
CA TRP A 203 -23.97 11.31 1.97
C TRP A 203 -23.21 10.81 0.74
N SER A 204 -23.10 11.63 -0.29
CA SER A 204 -22.12 11.45 -1.36
C SER A 204 -20.81 12.17 -1.00
N THR A 205 -19.69 11.72 -1.55
CA THR A 205 -18.39 12.41 -1.35
C THR A 205 -18.41 13.86 -1.78
N ARG A 206 -19.21 14.20 -2.82
CA ARG A 206 -19.38 15.57 -3.30
C ARG A 206 -20.24 16.43 -2.37
N ALA A 207 -21.31 15.86 -1.83
CA ALA A 207 -22.18 16.56 -0.87
C ALA A 207 -21.42 16.83 0.43
N MET A 208 -20.73 15.85 0.97
CA MET A 208 -19.90 15.98 2.16
C MET A 208 -18.74 16.98 1.94
N ALA A 209 -18.11 16.98 0.77
CA ALA A 209 -17.05 17.93 0.45
C ALA A 209 -17.54 19.39 0.49
N ARG A 210 -18.75 19.64 -0.05
CA ARG A 210 -19.39 20.97 0.03
C ARG A 210 -19.74 21.33 1.46
N HIS A 211 -20.32 20.41 2.22
CA HIS A 211 -20.72 20.60 3.60
C HIS A 211 -19.51 20.94 4.51
N ALA A 212 -18.49 20.11 4.49
CA ALA A 212 -17.30 20.29 5.31
C ALA A 212 -16.30 21.34 4.76
N LYS A 213 -16.56 21.90 3.57
CA LYS A 213 -15.70 22.87 2.85
C LYS A 213 -14.29 22.32 2.61
N VAL A 214 -14.23 21.10 2.13
CA VAL A 214 -12.97 20.38 1.79
C VAL A 214 -13.05 19.81 0.38
N SER A 215 -11.93 19.26 -0.14
CA SER A 215 -11.95 18.62 -1.45
C SER A 215 -12.66 17.25 -1.41
N GLN A 216 -13.28 16.85 -2.53
CA GLN A 216 -13.87 15.51 -2.67
C GLN A 216 -12.83 14.40 -2.47
N THR A 217 -11.60 14.61 -2.93
CA THR A 217 -10.49 13.66 -2.76
C THR A 217 -10.19 13.45 -1.27
N PHE A 218 -10.18 14.53 -0.48
CA PHE A 218 -9.97 14.46 0.96
C PHE A 218 -11.07 13.63 1.64
N VAL A 219 -12.36 13.90 1.35
CA VAL A 219 -13.47 13.09 1.87
C VAL A 219 -13.33 11.62 1.49
N SER A 220 -12.99 11.33 0.23
CA SER A 220 -12.79 9.95 -0.23
C SER A 220 -11.64 9.23 0.50
N GLN A 221 -10.55 9.94 0.80
CA GLN A 221 -9.42 9.41 1.58
C GLN A 221 -9.82 9.15 3.03
N VAL A 222 -10.49 10.09 3.67
CA VAL A 222 -11.01 9.94 5.04
C VAL A 222 -11.96 8.76 5.12
N TRP A 223 -12.98 8.70 4.28
CA TRP A 223 -13.94 7.59 4.30
C TRP A 223 -13.30 6.24 4.06
N ARG A 224 -12.28 6.17 3.19
CA ARG A 224 -11.52 4.92 2.98
C ARG A 224 -10.71 4.53 4.21
N ALA A 225 -10.05 5.49 4.85
CA ALA A 225 -9.24 5.26 6.05
C ALA A 225 -10.09 4.77 7.24
N PHE A 226 -11.31 5.31 7.39
CA PHE A 226 -12.25 4.95 8.44
C PHE A 226 -13.27 3.87 8.04
N GLY A 227 -13.17 3.31 6.82
CA GLY A 227 -14.09 2.27 6.35
C GLY A 227 -15.52 2.73 6.13
N LEU A 228 -15.77 4.04 6.03
CA LEU A 228 -17.11 4.62 5.85
C LEU A 228 -17.63 4.40 4.43
N LYS A 229 -18.84 3.86 4.32
CA LYS A 229 -19.49 3.55 3.04
C LYS A 229 -20.97 4.02 3.08
N PRO A 230 -21.25 5.33 3.16
CA PRO A 230 -22.61 5.83 3.32
C PRO A 230 -23.59 5.45 2.19
N HIS A 231 -23.05 5.12 1.00
CA HIS A 231 -23.83 4.68 -0.17
C HIS A 231 -24.22 3.20 -0.14
N LEU A 232 -23.72 2.43 0.83
CA LEU A 232 -24.07 1.01 0.99
C LEU A 232 -25.04 0.87 2.15
N THR A 233 -26.15 0.22 1.89
CA THR A 233 -27.10 -0.23 2.91
C THR A 233 -27.09 -1.75 2.89
N GLU A 234 -26.73 -2.37 3.99
CA GLU A 234 -26.86 -3.79 4.18
C GLU A 234 -28.15 -4.07 4.93
N THR A 235 -29.00 -4.94 4.37
CA THR A 235 -30.19 -5.40 5.09
C THR A 235 -29.77 -6.39 6.15
N TRP A 236 -30.02 -6.05 7.39
CA TRP A 236 -29.76 -6.93 8.52
C TRP A 236 -31.05 -7.14 9.32
N LYS A 237 -31.30 -8.38 9.73
CA LYS A 237 -32.45 -8.75 10.54
C LYS A 237 -31.97 -9.50 11.75
N LEU A 238 -32.33 -9.03 12.93
CA LEU A 238 -32.15 -9.79 14.15
C LEU A 238 -32.97 -11.08 14.08
N SER A 239 -32.36 -12.19 14.43
CA SER A 239 -33.07 -13.44 14.56
C SER A 239 -34.02 -13.36 15.77
N THR A 240 -35.23 -13.79 15.57
CA THR A 240 -36.25 -13.98 16.64
C THR A 240 -36.30 -15.43 17.12
N ASP A 241 -35.33 -16.25 16.73
CA ASP A 241 -35.29 -17.66 17.10
C ASP A 241 -34.96 -17.79 18.61
N PRO A 242 -35.82 -18.41 19.39
CA PRO A 242 -35.58 -18.58 20.84
C PRO A 242 -34.35 -19.44 21.14
N GLN A 243 -33.92 -20.29 20.21
CA GLN A 243 -32.74 -21.13 20.33
C GLN A 243 -31.52 -20.52 19.60
N PHE A 244 -31.52 -19.19 19.40
CA PHE A 244 -30.48 -18.53 18.61
C PHE A 244 -29.07 -18.84 19.10
N VAL A 245 -28.83 -18.70 20.40
CA VAL A 245 -27.52 -18.89 21.00
C VAL A 245 -27.04 -20.34 20.85
N ASP A 246 -27.91 -21.30 21.12
CA ASP A 246 -27.57 -22.74 21.07
C ASP A 246 -27.25 -23.15 19.62
N LYS A 247 -28.07 -22.71 18.66
CA LYS A 247 -27.84 -23.02 17.24
C LYS A 247 -26.58 -22.35 16.66
N VAL A 248 -26.27 -21.12 17.10
CA VAL A 248 -25.01 -20.48 16.67
C VAL A 248 -23.81 -21.24 17.24
N ARG A 249 -23.86 -21.65 18.51
CA ARG A 249 -22.78 -22.45 19.12
C ARG A 249 -22.61 -23.80 18.46
N ASP A 250 -23.69 -24.47 18.16
CA ASP A 250 -23.70 -25.78 17.47
C ASP A 250 -23.05 -25.66 16.08
N VAL A 251 -23.53 -24.77 15.24
CA VAL A 251 -23.01 -24.58 13.87
C VAL A 251 -21.57 -24.08 13.87
N VAL A 252 -21.23 -23.12 14.72
CA VAL A 252 -19.85 -22.58 14.80
C VAL A 252 -18.91 -23.64 15.37
N GLY A 253 -19.37 -24.46 16.33
CA GLY A 253 -18.61 -25.60 16.84
C GLY A 253 -18.20 -26.56 15.72
N LEU A 254 -19.12 -26.92 14.83
CA LEU A 254 -18.83 -27.78 13.68
C LEU A 254 -17.83 -27.19 12.69
N TYR A 255 -17.75 -25.85 12.59
CA TYR A 255 -16.76 -25.19 11.72
C TYR A 255 -15.36 -25.15 12.31
N LEU A 256 -15.27 -24.99 13.64
CA LEU A 256 -13.99 -24.80 14.31
C LEU A 256 -13.37 -26.11 14.79
N ASP A 257 -14.22 -27.07 15.20
CA ASP A 257 -13.83 -28.36 15.75
C ASP A 257 -14.80 -29.46 15.25
N PRO A 258 -14.71 -29.86 13.97
CA PRO A 258 -15.57 -30.90 13.41
C PRO A 258 -15.30 -32.25 14.08
N PRO A 259 -16.33 -33.11 14.27
CA PRO A 259 -16.15 -34.43 14.84
C PRO A 259 -15.17 -35.30 14.03
N GLU A 260 -14.39 -36.11 14.72
CA GLU A 260 -13.54 -37.13 14.08
C GLU A 260 -14.39 -38.12 13.28
N ARG A 261 -13.94 -38.55 12.12
CA ARG A 261 -14.64 -39.48 11.24
C ARG A 261 -16.01 -39.00 10.73
N ALA A 262 -16.16 -37.69 10.57
CA ALA A 262 -17.38 -37.05 10.05
C ALA A 262 -17.08 -36.13 8.85
N VAL A 263 -18.09 -35.93 8.00
CA VAL A 263 -18.12 -34.89 6.99
C VAL A 263 -19.13 -33.84 7.39
N VAL A 264 -18.74 -32.58 7.40
CA VAL A 264 -19.62 -31.44 7.67
C VAL A 264 -19.97 -30.78 6.34
N LEU A 265 -21.24 -30.81 5.97
CA LEU A 265 -21.78 -30.28 4.72
C LEU A 265 -22.72 -29.11 5.01
N CYS A 266 -22.46 -27.97 4.41
CA CYS A 266 -23.39 -26.84 4.37
C CYS A 266 -24.36 -27.05 3.20
N VAL A 267 -25.63 -27.23 3.48
CA VAL A 267 -26.66 -27.57 2.49
C VAL A 267 -27.68 -26.46 2.37
N ASP A 268 -28.04 -26.13 1.14
CA ASP A 268 -29.09 -25.16 0.83
C ASP A 268 -29.58 -25.32 -0.61
N GLU A 269 -30.66 -24.61 -0.95
CA GLU A 269 -31.19 -24.55 -2.30
C GLU A 269 -31.22 -23.14 -2.89
N LYS A 270 -30.62 -23.00 -4.07
CA LYS A 270 -30.80 -21.81 -4.90
C LYS A 270 -32.05 -21.99 -5.76
N SER A 271 -33.17 -21.51 -5.21
CA SER A 271 -34.47 -21.65 -5.85
C SER A 271 -34.64 -20.75 -7.07
N GLN A 272 -35.51 -21.17 -8.03
CA GLN A 272 -35.98 -20.35 -9.15
C GLN A 272 -34.85 -19.70 -9.99
N THR A 273 -33.74 -20.39 -10.19
CA THR A 273 -32.70 -19.89 -11.09
C THR A 273 -33.25 -19.86 -12.51
N GLN A 274 -33.29 -18.69 -13.15
CA GLN A 274 -33.98 -18.43 -14.39
C GLN A 274 -33.08 -18.65 -15.61
N ALA A 275 -33.58 -19.38 -16.62
CA ALA A 275 -33.01 -19.39 -17.96
C ALA A 275 -33.43 -18.10 -18.69
N LEU A 276 -32.49 -17.16 -18.81
CA LEU A 276 -32.72 -15.84 -19.41
C LEU A 276 -31.96 -15.77 -20.75
N GLU A 277 -32.70 -15.59 -21.84
CA GLU A 277 -32.12 -15.26 -23.15
C GLU A 277 -32.13 -13.75 -23.36
N ARG A 278 -30.99 -13.15 -23.58
CA ARG A 278 -30.92 -11.74 -23.96
C ARG A 278 -31.31 -11.56 -25.41
N THR A 279 -32.15 -10.55 -25.71
CA THR A 279 -32.65 -10.29 -27.07
C THR A 279 -31.54 -9.89 -28.05
N ARG A 280 -30.41 -9.40 -27.55
CA ARG A 280 -29.22 -9.07 -28.36
C ARG A 280 -27.95 -9.50 -27.65
N PRO A 281 -26.88 -9.83 -28.40
CA PRO A 281 -25.56 -10.12 -27.82
C PRO A 281 -25.04 -9.00 -26.93
N ILE A 282 -24.26 -9.35 -25.93
CA ILE A 282 -23.54 -8.37 -25.09
C ILE A 282 -22.49 -7.70 -25.96
N LEU A 283 -22.52 -6.37 -26.02
CA LEU A 283 -21.44 -5.59 -26.65
C LEU A 283 -20.14 -5.79 -25.86
N PRO A 284 -19.04 -6.11 -26.54
CA PRO A 284 -17.78 -6.39 -25.87
C PRO A 284 -17.23 -5.19 -25.12
N LEU A 285 -16.33 -5.46 -24.16
CA LEU A 285 -15.56 -4.47 -23.47
C LEU A 285 -14.60 -3.75 -24.46
N LEU A 286 -14.59 -2.42 -24.45
CA LEU A 286 -13.66 -1.59 -25.19
C LEU A 286 -12.77 -0.81 -24.20
N PRO A 287 -11.58 -0.30 -24.61
CA PRO A 287 -10.68 0.42 -23.72
C PRO A 287 -11.30 1.60 -22.94
N THR A 288 -12.32 2.24 -23.51
CA THR A 288 -13.00 3.41 -22.93
C THR A 288 -14.45 3.17 -22.54
N SER A 289 -14.96 1.94 -22.74
CA SER A 289 -16.38 1.63 -22.51
C SER A 289 -16.56 0.25 -21.90
N PRO A 290 -17.33 0.13 -20.80
CA PRO A 290 -17.65 -1.17 -20.24
C PRO A 290 -18.49 -2.02 -21.21
N ALA A 291 -18.48 -3.34 -21.02
CA ALA A 291 -19.40 -4.23 -21.74
C ALA A 291 -20.85 -3.82 -21.46
N ARG A 292 -21.68 -3.78 -22.50
CA ARG A 292 -23.09 -3.34 -22.41
C ARG A 292 -24.01 -4.49 -22.79
N ALA A 293 -25.02 -4.74 -21.95
CA ALA A 293 -26.07 -5.71 -22.20
C ALA A 293 -27.41 -4.97 -22.37
N THR A 294 -28.30 -5.50 -23.20
CA THR A 294 -29.69 -5.01 -23.30
C THR A 294 -30.43 -5.32 -21.99
N HIS A 295 -31.41 -4.50 -21.66
CA HIS A 295 -32.32 -4.75 -20.53
C HIS A 295 -33.35 -5.84 -20.86
N ASP A 296 -33.66 -6.03 -22.14
CA ASP A 296 -34.67 -6.97 -22.60
C ASP A 296 -34.16 -8.41 -22.55
N TYR A 297 -34.99 -9.30 -22.05
CA TYR A 297 -34.74 -10.74 -22.01
C TYR A 297 -36.04 -11.54 -22.15
N LYS A 298 -35.91 -12.75 -22.71
CA LYS A 298 -36.96 -13.77 -22.70
C LYS A 298 -36.68 -14.76 -21.58
N ARG A 299 -37.74 -15.20 -20.90
CA ARG A 299 -37.69 -16.22 -19.86
C ARG A 299 -38.06 -17.56 -20.45
N HIS A 300 -37.23 -18.57 -20.25
CA HIS A 300 -37.42 -19.93 -20.79
C HIS A 300 -37.73 -20.98 -19.69
N GLY A 301 -37.99 -20.49 -18.47
CA GLY A 301 -38.29 -21.33 -17.31
C GLY A 301 -37.25 -21.22 -16.21
N THR A 302 -37.43 -22.02 -15.17
CA THR A 302 -36.60 -22.03 -13.97
C THR A 302 -36.12 -23.43 -13.61
N THR A 303 -35.03 -23.51 -12.90
CA THR A 303 -34.57 -24.73 -12.21
C THR A 303 -34.14 -24.39 -10.80
N ASP A 304 -34.23 -25.34 -9.88
CA ASP A 304 -33.77 -25.24 -8.52
C ASP A 304 -32.49 -26.07 -8.38
N LEU A 305 -31.48 -25.48 -7.76
CA LEU A 305 -30.18 -26.10 -7.54
C LEU A 305 -30.02 -26.42 -6.06
N PHE A 306 -29.98 -27.71 -5.71
CA PHE A 306 -29.51 -28.15 -4.40
C PHE A 306 -27.99 -28.26 -4.41
N ALA A 307 -27.36 -27.75 -3.36
CA ALA A 307 -25.92 -27.84 -3.19
C ALA A 307 -25.53 -28.19 -1.76
N ALA A 308 -24.49 -29.00 -1.61
CA ALA A 308 -23.87 -29.33 -0.34
C ALA A 308 -22.38 -29.04 -0.44
N LEU A 309 -21.92 -28.05 0.30
CA LEU A 309 -20.52 -27.63 0.38
C LEU A 309 -19.84 -28.38 1.53
N ASP A 310 -18.84 -29.17 1.22
CA ASP A 310 -17.94 -29.76 2.22
C ASP A 310 -17.04 -28.68 2.81
N VAL A 311 -17.16 -28.48 4.12
CA VAL A 311 -16.45 -27.42 4.85
C VAL A 311 -14.94 -27.66 4.86
N ALA A 312 -14.51 -28.90 4.95
CA ALA A 312 -13.10 -29.27 5.04
C ALA A 312 -12.38 -29.16 3.70
N THR A 313 -13.00 -29.66 2.63
CA THR A 313 -12.35 -29.75 1.32
C THR A 313 -12.73 -28.61 0.37
N GLY A 314 -13.87 -27.96 0.59
CA GLY A 314 -14.46 -26.98 -0.30
C GLY A 314 -15.12 -27.59 -1.54
N ARG A 315 -15.22 -28.90 -1.64
CA ARG A 315 -15.96 -29.59 -2.72
C ARG A 315 -17.46 -29.34 -2.58
N VAL A 316 -18.16 -29.35 -3.69
CA VAL A 316 -19.61 -29.12 -3.70
C VAL A 316 -20.30 -30.26 -4.44
N HIS A 317 -21.23 -30.89 -3.76
CA HIS A 317 -22.17 -31.84 -4.38
C HIS A 317 -23.39 -31.05 -4.86
N THR A 318 -23.84 -31.29 -6.06
CA THR A 318 -24.93 -30.52 -6.69
C THR A 318 -25.95 -31.41 -7.34
N GLN A 319 -27.23 -31.03 -7.27
CA GLN A 319 -28.31 -31.67 -8.00
C GLN A 319 -29.34 -30.64 -8.45
N LEU A 320 -29.76 -30.74 -9.72
CA LEU A 320 -30.76 -29.84 -10.31
C LEU A 320 -32.14 -30.50 -10.31
N HIS A 321 -33.14 -29.73 -9.92
CA HIS A 321 -34.53 -30.16 -9.89
C HIS A 321 -35.44 -29.06 -10.44
N SER A 322 -36.64 -29.46 -10.92
CA SER A 322 -37.66 -28.49 -11.33
C SER A 322 -38.42 -27.84 -10.17
N ARG A 323 -38.26 -28.38 -8.97
CA ARG A 323 -38.93 -27.90 -7.73
C ARG A 323 -38.06 -28.24 -6.52
N HIS A 324 -38.27 -27.47 -5.41
CA HIS A 324 -37.56 -27.64 -4.13
C HIS A 324 -38.49 -28.10 -2.99
N ARG A 325 -39.19 -29.23 -3.20
CA ARG A 325 -40.08 -29.85 -2.20
C ARG A 325 -39.33 -30.89 -1.38
N ALA A 326 -39.96 -31.40 -0.32
CA ALA A 326 -39.41 -32.49 0.49
C ALA A 326 -39.02 -33.75 -0.32
N VAL A 327 -39.72 -34.04 -1.39
CA VAL A 327 -39.40 -35.16 -2.27
C VAL A 327 -38.07 -34.98 -3.00
N GLU A 328 -37.84 -33.78 -3.54
CA GLU A 328 -36.57 -33.43 -4.19
C GLU A 328 -35.43 -33.36 -3.18
N PHE A 329 -35.64 -32.76 -2.02
CA PHE A 329 -34.67 -32.76 -0.92
C PHE A 329 -34.28 -34.18 -0.48
N LYS A 330 -35.25 -35.08 -0.33
CA LYS A 330 -34.97 -36.48 -0.03
C LYS A 330 -34.13 -37.19 -1.11
N LYS A 331 -34.36 -36.86 -2.40
CA LYS A 331 -33.52 -37.39 -3.50
C LYS A 331 -32.08 -36.84 -3.36
N PHE A 332 -31.94 -35.61 -2.98
CA PHE A 332 -30.63 -35.01 -2.73
C PHE A 332 -29.92 -35.65 -1.53
N LEU A 333 -30.62 -35.90 -0.42
CA LEU A 333 -30.07 -36.66 0.69
C LEU A 333 -29.59 -38.06 0.27
N ALA A 334 -30.39 -38.75 -0.53
CA ALA A 334 -30.01 -40.07 -1.06
C ALA A 334 -28.84 -40.00 -2.07
N HIS A 335 -28.64 -38.86 -2.73
CA HIS A 335 -27.45 -38.60 -3.53
C HIS A 335 -26.22 -38.44 -2.65
N LEU A 336 -26.29 -37.62 -1.59
CA LEU A 336 -25.20 -37.44 -0.64
C LEU A 336 -24.83 -38.76 0.04
N ASP A 337 -25.80 -39.58 0.40
CA ASP A 337 -25.59 -40.89 1.02
C ASP A 337 -24.74 -41.87 0.18
N ARG A 338 -24.80 -41.72 -1.15
CA ARG A 338 -23.98 -42.49 -2.10
C ARG A 338 -22.60 -41.89 -2.36
N GLU A 339 -22.50 -40.56 -2.28
CA GLU A 339 -21.25 -39.85 -2.59
C GLU A 339 -20.28 -39.78 -1.40
N VAL A 340 -20.84 -39.78 -0.16
CA VAL A 340 -20.02 -39.72 1.06
C VAL A 340 -19.67 -41.14 1.51
N PRO A 341 -18.41 -41.46 1.83
CA PRO A 341 -17.99 -42.75 2.34
C PRO A 341 -18.88 -43.28 3.49
N ALA A 342 -19.23 -44.55 3.45
CA ALA A 342 -20.23 -45.14 4.33
C ALA A 342 -19.78 -45.15 5.82
N GLU A 343 -18.48 -45.12 6.06
CA GLU A 343 -17.86 -45.13 7.39
C GLU A 343 -17.84 -43.77 8.08
N LEU A 344 -18.26 -42.71 7.39
CA LEU A 344 -18.27 -41.36 7.93
C LEU A 344 -19.68 -40.94 8.36
N ASP A 345 -19.79 -40.29 9.49
CA ASP A 345 -20.97 -39.55 9.88
C ASP A 345 -21.15 -38.31 9.00
N VAL A 346 -22.38 -37.90 8.76
CA VAL A 346 -22.73 -36.80 7.87
C VAL A 346 -23.46 -35.73 8.67
N HIS A 347 -22.79 -34.65 8.98
CA HIS A 347 -23.38 -33.48 9.65
C HIS A 347 -23.82 -32.48 8.61
N LEU A 348 -25.13 -32.22 8.53
CA LEU A 348 -25.73 -31.29 7.58
C LEU A 348 -26.12 -29.99 8.28
N ILE A 349 -25.51 -28.90 7.89
CA ILE A 349 -25.90 -27.55 8.31
C ILE A 349 -26.91 -27.01 7.31
N LEU A 350 -28.12 -26.72 7.78
CA LEU A 350 -29.30 -26.38 6.98
C LEU A 350 -29.94 -25.09 7.50
N ASP A 351 -30.69 -24.41 6.65
CA ASP A 351 -31.61 -23.37 7.11
C ASP A 351 -32.84 -23.99 7.82
N ASN A 352 -33.61 -23.14 8.49
CA ASN A 352 -34.76 -23.58 9.27
C ASN A 352 -36.03 -23.77 8.41
N TYR A 353 -35.89 -24.10 7.12
CA TYR A 353 -37.01 -24.23 6.19
C TYR A 353 -37.89 -25.45 6.49
N SER A 354 -39.20 -25.31 6.32
CA SER A 354 -40.19 -26.31 6.71
C SER A 354 -40.07 -27.65 5.92
N THR A 355 -39.57 -27.63 4.70
CA THR A 355 -39.38 -28.83 3.86
C THR A 355 -38.40 -29.80 4.47
N HIS A 356 -37.42 -29.34 5.26
CA HIS A 356 -36.40 -30.15 5.91
C HIS A 356 -36.94 -30.91 7.14
N LYS A 357 -38.12 -30.53 7.66
CA LYS A 357 -38.74 -31.05 8.88
C LYS A 357 -39.99 -31.89 8.65
N THR A 358 -40.22 -32.31 7.40
CA THR A 358 -41.40 -33.09 7.06
C THR A 358 -41.34 -34.52 7.61
N PRO A 359 -42.50 -35.17 7.86
CA PRO A 359 -42.53 -36.56 8.31
C PRO A 359 -41.82 -37.54 7.35
N GLU A 360 -41.74 -37.19 6.08
CA GLU A 360 -41.02 -37.98 5.06
C GLU A 360 -39.50 -37.92 5.31
N ILE A 361 -38.96 -36.77 5.58
CA ILE A 361 -37.53 -36.58 5.91
C ILE A 361 -37.19 -37.25 7.25
N HIS A 362 -38.03 -37.08 8.27
CA HIS A 362 -37.82 -37.78 9.55
C HIS A 362 -37.77 -39.30 9.39
N ARG A 363 -38.70 -39.90 8.58
CA ARG A 363 -38.67 -41.34 8.32
C ARG A 363 -37.44 -41.79 7.52
N TRP A 364 -36.89 -40.89 6.69
CA TRP A 364 -35.66 -41.17 5.97
C TRP A 364 -34.47 -41.18 6.93
N LEU A 365 -34.33 -40.18 7.79
CA LEU A 365 -33.28 -40.06 8.80
C LEU A 365 -33.25 -41.24 9.78
N LEU A 366 -34.40 -41.72 10.23
CA LEU A 366 -34.47 -42.91 11.06
C LEU A 366 -33.85 -44.17 10.44
N ARG A 367 -33.78 -44.22 9.10
CA ARG A 367 -33.15 -45.33 8.35
C ARG A 367 -31.68 -45.03 7.99
N HIS A 368 -31.22 -43.79 8.19
CA HIS A 368 -29.88 -43.35 7.90
C HIS A 368 -29.28 -42.64 9.14
N PRO A 369 -29.00 -43.41 10.22
CA PRO A 369 -28.61 -42.82 11.52
C PRO A 369 -27.29 -42.03 11.50
N ARG A 370 -26.49 -42.20 10.45
CA ARG A 370 -25.25 -41.43 10.25
C ARG A 370 -25.49 -39.98 9.83
N PHE A 371 -26.74 -39.60 9.52
CA PHE A 371 -27.08 -38.22 9.12
C PHE A 371 -27.59 -37.42 10.33
N HIS A 372 -26.92 -36.33 10.64
CA HIS A 372 -27.21 -35.40 11.74
C HIS A 372 -27.54 -34.02 11.18
N LEU A 373 -28.72 -33.50 11.53
CA LEU A 373 -29.19 -32.20 11.03
C LEU A 373 -28.92 -31.11 12.08
N HIS A 374 -28.28 -30.02 11.64
CA HIS A 374 -27.96 -28.83 12.43
C HIS A 374 -28.62 -27.64 11.75
N PHE A 375 -29.54 -27.00 12.46
CA PHE A 375 -30.31 -25.91 11.86
C PHE A 375 -29.73 -24.56 12.23
N THR A 376 -29.51 -23.70 11.24
CA THR A 376 -29.17 -22.31 11.50
C THR A 376 -30.35 -21.58 12.15
N PRO A 377 -30.14 -20.52 12.95
CA PRO A 377 -31.23 -19.71 13.47
C PRO A 377 -32.03 -19.06 12.35
N THR A 378 -33.30 -18.81 12.57
CA THR A 378 -34.15 -18.09 11.60
C THR A 378 -33.54 -16.74 11.23
N ALA A 379 -33.56 -16.37 9.96
CA ALA A 379 -32.95 -15.16 9.40
C ALA A 379 -31.40 -15.07 9.60
N SER A 380 -30.71 -16.22 9.66
CA SER A 380 -29.27 -16.29 9.85
C SER A 380 -28.60 -17.14 8.75
N SER A 381 -29.02 -16.98 7.48
CA SER A 381 -28.44 -17.69 6.32
C SER A 381 -26.94 -17.40 6.16
N TRP A 382 -26.45 -16.27 6.66
CA TRP A 382 -25.02 -15.91 6.68
C TRP A 382 -24.14 -16.93 7.46
N LEU A 383 -24.72 -17.74 8.33
CA LEU A 383 -24.06 -18.88 8.99
C LEU A 383 -23.87 -20.07 8.05
N ASN A 384 -24.64 -20.17 6.98
CA ASN A 384 -24.54 -21.28 6.02
C ASN A 384 -23.52 -20.96 4.94
N LEU A 385 -22.35 -21.59 4.95
CA LEU A 385 -21.25 -21.29 4.04
C LEU A 385 -21.57 -21.56 2.56
N VAL A 386 -22.53 -22.41 2.23
CA VAL A 386 -22.94 -22.67 0.84
C VAL A 386 -23.56 -21.44 0.18
N GLU A 387 -24.14 -20.52 0.95
CA GLU A 387 -24.65 -19.24 0.44
C GLU A 387 -23.54 -18.39 -0.23
N ARG A 388 -22.33 -18.45 0.32
CA ARG A 388 -21.17 -17.79 -0.29
C ARG A 388 -20.82 -18.41 -1.63
N TRP A 389 -20.92 -19.73 -1.75
CA TRP A 389 -20.72 -20.44 -3.02
C TRP A 389 -21.79 -20.05 -4.05
N PHE A 390 -23.08 -19.95 -3.63
CA PHE A 390 -24.15 -19.46 -4.50
C PHE A 390 -23.92 -18.01 -4.97
N ALA A 391 -23.37 -17.16 -4.11
CA ALA A 391 -23.00 -15.80 -4.49
C ALA A 391 -21.88 -15.79 -5.55
N GLU A 392 -20.88 -16.69 -5.43
CA GLU A 392 -19.82 -16.83 -6.42
C GLU A 392 -20.36 -17.37 -7.77
N LEU A 393 -21.17 -18.42 -7.76
CA LEU A 393 -21.86 -18.93 -8.96
C LEU A 393 -22.64 -17.81 -9.66
N THR A 394 -23.41 -17.05 -8.89
CA THR A 394 -24.21 -15.94 -9.42
C THR A 394 -23.33 -14.87 -10.05
N THR A 395 -22.30 -14.43 -9.35
CA THR A 395 -21.46 -13.30 -9.77
C THR A 395 -20.54 -13.68 -10.93
N LYS A 396 -19.93 -14.85 -10.85
CA LYS A 396 -18.91 -15.29 -11.83
C LYS A 396 -19.52 -15.90 -13.08
N LYS A 397 -20.69 -16.55 -12.97
CA LYS A 397 -21.30 -17.27 -14.09
C LYS A 397 -22.68 -16.74 -14.46
N LEU A 398 -23.69 -16.82 -13.59
CA LEU A 398 -25.09 -16.60 -13.95
C LEU A 398 -25.41 -15.15 -14.32
N ARG A 399 -24.82 -14.18 -13.68
CA ARG A 399 -25.15 -12.75 -13.86
C ARG A 399 -24.94 -12.25 -15.28
N ARG A 400 -24.01 -12.84 -16.02
CA ARG A 400 -23.65 -12.43 -17.40
C ARG A 400 -23.96 -13.49 -18.44
N SER A 401 -24.48 -14.65 -18.06
CA SER A 401 -24.84 -15.72 -19.00
C SER A 401 -26.16 -15.41 -19.70
N SER A 402 -26.40 -16.13 -20.80
CA SER A 402 -27.63 -16.11 -21.57
C SER A 402 -27.98 -17.55 -21.96
N HIS A 403 -29.21 -17.99 -21.65
CA HIS A 403 -29.64 -19.37 -21.84
C HIS A 403 -30.97 -19.40 -22.54
N ARG A 404 -31.07 -20.17 -23.60
CA ARG A 404 -32.31 -20.36 -24.40
C ARG A 404 -33.21 -21.45 -23.88
N THR A 405 -32.68 -22.32 -23.01
CA THR A 405 -33.42 -23.42 -22.40
C THR A 405 -33.01 -23.64 -20.96
N VAL A 406 -33.88 -24.25 -20.16
CA VAL A 406 -33.55 -24.69 -18.80
C VAL A 406 -32.43 -25.73 -18.82
N LYS A 407 -32.36 -26.52 -19.88
CA LYS A 407 -31.30 -27.53 -20.07
C LYS A 407 -29.94 -26.86 -20.21
N GLU A 408 -29.79 -25.85 -21.08
CA GLU A 408 -28.54 -25.07 -21.21
C GLU A 408 -28.10 -24.45 -19.89
N LEU A 409 -29.03 -23.88 -19.12
CA LEU A 409 -28.76 -23.36 -17.79
C LEU A 409 -28.22 -24.44 -16.85
N GLY A 410 -28.86 -25.62 -16.86
CA GLY A 410 -28.47 -26.78 -16.05
C GLY A 410 -27.08 -27.29 -16.41
N ASP A 411 -26.81 -27.45 -17.71
CA ASP A 411 -25.51 -27.89 -18.24
C ASP A 411 -24.41 -26.90 -17.83
N ASP A 412 -24.68 -25.60 -17.90
CA ASP A 412 -23.73 -24.51 -17.51
C ASP A 412 -23.45 -24.52 -16.01
N ILE A 413 -24.46 -24.72 -15.17
CA ILE A 413 -24.30 -24.83 -13.70
C ILE A 413 -23.46 -26.06 -13.36
N THR A 414 -23.75 -27.20 -14.01
CA THR A 414 -23.04 -28.45 -13.78
C THR A 414 -21.58 -28.35 -14.21
N ALA A 415 -21.32 -27.77 -15.38
CA ALA A 415 -19.97 -27.54 -15.87
C ALA A 415 -19.18 -26.62 -14.91
N TRP A 416 -19.82 -25.57 -14.39
CA TRP A 416 -19.18 -24.67 -13.44
C TRP A 416 -18.87 -25.36 -12.10
N ALA A 417 -19.78 -26.16 -11.57
CA ALA A 417 -19.57 -26.95 -10.35
C ALA A 417 -18.45 -27.99 -10.53
N THR A 418 -18.38 -28.63 -11.70
CA THR A 418 -17.29 -29.54 -12.05
C THR A 418 -15.94 -28.84 -12.10
N ALA A 419 -15.87 -27.67 -12.74
CA ALA A 419 -14.66 -26.86 -12.79
C ALA A 419 -14.24 -26.35 -11.39
N TRP A 420 -15.20 -25.99 -10.54
CA TRP A 420 -14.95 -25.67 -9.13
C TRP A 420 -14.30 -26.85 -8.40
N ASN A 421 -14.89 -28.04 -8.54
CA ASN A 421 -14.44 -29.28 -7.88
C ASN A 421 -13.09 -29.80 -8.39
N ALA A 422 -12.61 -29.34 -9.55
CA ALA A 422 -11.26 -29.66 -10.03
C ALA A 422 -10.15 -28.97 -9.19
N ASN A 423 -10.46 -27.82 -8.57
CA ASN A 423 -9.55 -27.12 -7.66
C ASN A 423 -10.37 -26.41 -6.56
N PRO A 424 -10.99 -27.17 -5.65
CA PRO A 424 -11.88 -26.65 -4.65
C PRO A 424 -11.10 -25.82 -3.62
N LYS A 425 -11.74 -24.75 -3.11
CA LYS A 425 -11.17 -23.88 -2.10
C LYS A 425 -12.11 -23.79 -0.91
N PRO A 426 -11.77 -24.36 0.24
CA PRO A 426 -12.61 -24.28 1.42
C PRO A 426 -12.73 -22.84 1.91
N TYR A 427 -13.92 -22.47 2.35
CA TYR A 427 -14.12 -21.20 3.06
C TYR A 427 -13.72 -21.39 4.52
N LYS A 428 -12.75 -20.60 4.98
CA LYS A 428 -12.32 -20.65 6.38
C LYS A 428 -13.26 -19.80 7.25
N TRP A 429 -13.85 -20.44 8.25
CA TRP A 429 -14.54 -19.75 9.32
C TRP A 429 -13.52 -19.36 10.40
N VAL A 430 -13.58 -18.12 10.89
CA VAL A 430 -12.57 -17.59 11.83
C VAL A 430 -13.16 -16.99 13.10
N LYS A 431 -14.49 -16.74 13.13
CA LYS A 431 -15.15 -16.14 14.30
C LYS A 431 -15.65 -17.21 15.25
N SER A 432 -15.39 -17.04 16.55
CA SER A 432 -16.05 -17.83 17.58
C SER A 432 -17.53 -17.43 17.73
N ALA A 433 -18.32 -18.24 18.40
CA ALA A 433 -19.71 -17.89 18.72
C ALA A 433 -19.77 -16.63 19.61
N ASP A 434 -18.85 -16.48 20.55
CA ASP A 434 -18.79 -15.35 21.45
C ASP A 434 -18.44 -14.04 20.69
N ASP A 435 -17.51 -14.05 19.72
CA ASP A 435 -17.24 -12.90 18.84
C ASP A 435 -18.50 -12.45 18.08
N ILE A 436 -19.32 -13.41 17.68
CA ILE A 436 -20.59 -13.12 17.00
C ILE A 436 -21.57 -12.45 17.97
N PHE A 437 -21.72 -12.97 19.18
CA PHE A 437 -22.60 -12.40 20.19
C PHE A 437 -22.18 -11.01 20.62
N GLU A 438 -20.88 -10.77 20.83
CA GLU A 438 -20.33 -9.44 21.12
C GLU A 438 -20.62 -8.45 19.98
N SER A 439 -20.44 -8.87 18.73
CA SER A 439 -20.74 -8.06 17.56
C SER A 439 -22.22 -7.67 17.49
N ILE A 440 -23.12 -8.61 17.79
CA ILE A 440 -24.58 -8.37 17.84
C ILE A 440 -24.94 -7.45 19.00
N ALA A 441 -24.41 -7.69 20.19
CA ALA A 441 -24.64 -6.86 21.37
C ALA A 441 -24.19 -5.41 21.12
N SER A 442 -23.01 -5.22 20.56
CA SER A 442 -22.49 -3.90 20.18
C SER A 442 -23.37 -3.19 19.15
N TYR A 443 -23.94 -3.93 18.21
CA TYR A 443 -24.91 -3.36 17.25
C TYR A 443 -26.20 -2.94 17.93
N CYS A 444 -26.78 -3.78 18.79
CA CYS A 444 -28.02 -3.46 19.53
C CYS A 444 -27.83 -2.22 20.42
N GLN A 445 -26.69 -2.10 21.09
CA GLN A 445 -26.38 -0.89 21.89
C GLN A 445 -26.33 0.37 21.03
N ARG A 446 -25.70 0.30 19.86
CA ARG A 446 -25.63 1.45 18.93
C ARG A 446 -27.00 1.86 18.42
N THR A 447 -27.86 0.91 18.06
CA THR A 447 -29.23 1.18 17.61
C THR A 447 -30.11 1.73 18.73
N SER A 448 -29.94 1.28 19.97
CA SER A 448 -30.68 1.82 21.13
C SER A 448 -30.25 3.24 21.48
N ASN A 449 -28.98 3.60 21.28
CA ASN A 449 -28.45 4.93 21.56
C ASN A 449 -28.70 5.94 20.43
N SER A 450 -29.10 5.51 19.22
CA SER A 450 -29.32 6.38 18.07
C SER A 450 -30.74 7.01 18.01
N GLY A 451 -31.59 6.80 19.02
CA GLY A 451 -32.82 7.61 19.22
C GLY A 451 -33.84 7.56 18.08
N HIS A 452 -34.06 6.40 17.44
CA HIS A 452 -35.13 6.18 16.45
C HIS A 452 -36.28 5.38 17.08
#